data_da7fcaa61de7f0d97c916bf83aee2501
#
_entry.id   da7fcaa61de7f0d97c916bf83aee2501
#
_cell.length_a   1.000
_cell.length_b   1.000
_cell.length_c   1.000
_cell.angle_alpha   90.00
_cell.angle_beta   90.00
_cell.angle_gamma   90.00
#
_symmetry.space_group_name_H-M   'P 1'
#
loop_
_entity.id
_entity.type
_entity.pdbx_description
1 polymer ?
#
loop_
_entity_poly.entity_id
_entity_poly.type
_entity_poly.pdbx_seq_one_letter_code
_entity_poly.pdbx_strand_id
1 'polypeptide(L)'
;MKPNVRYLVLGVLLGLVWLTQLIPALATFYSQTVYPCFSYILSSFSNLFPFAIGDLFIFLSIAGIIIYPIYARLRKKTPWKKILLRDGEYLLWVYVWFYLAWGLNYSQKNFYQRTEIPYTAYTPENFQKFVNEYI
;
A
#
# COMPACT_ATOMS: atom_id res chain seq x y z
N MET A 1 -8.83 1.09 -22.70
CA MET A 1 -7.64 1.96 -22.73
C MET A 1 -6.62 1.35 -23.69
N LYS A 2 -6.01 2.16 -24.58
CA LYS A 2 -4.95 1.67 -25.49
C LYS A 2 -3.77 1.14 -24.66
N PRO A 3 -3.09 0.04 -25.06
CA PRO A 3 -2.03 -0.58 -24.25
C PRO A 3 -0.93 0.41 -23.85
N ASN A 4 -0.54 1.30 -24.74
CA ASN A 4 0.51 2.29 -24.47
C ASN A 4 0.13 3.28 -23.36
N VAL A 5 -1.13 3.72 -23.29
CA VAL A 5 -1.63 4.64 -22.24
C VAL A 5 -1.65 3.93 -20.88
N ARG A 6 -2.02 2.64 -20.86
CA ARG A 6 -2.07 1.85 -19.62
C ARG A 6 -0.68 1.71 -18.99
N TYR A 7 0.34 1.38 -19.77
CA TYR A 7 1.72 1.28 -19.28
C TYR A 7 2.30 2.63 -18.87
N LEU A 8 1.93 3.70 -19.57
CA LEU A 8 2.34 5.05 -19.21
C LEU A 8 1.74 5.45 -17.86
N VAL A 9 0.44 5.24 -17.67
CA VAL A 9 -0.23 5.53 -16.38
C VAL A 9 0.38 4.70 -15.24
N LEU A 10 0.60 3.40 -15.46
CA LEU A 10 1.24 2.54 -14.47
C LEU A 10 2.65 3.02 -14.13
N GLY A 11 3.46 3.38 -15.12
CA GLY A 11 4.80 3.92 -14.92
C GLY A 11 4.82 5.23 -14.14
N VAL A 12 3.90 6.15 -14.45
CA VAL A 12 3.75 7.42 -13.71
C VAL A 12 3.35 7.16 -12.26
N LEU A 13 2.37 6.28 -12.01
CA LEU A 13 1.93 5.96 -10.65
C LEU A 13 3.03 5.26 -9.84
N LEU A 14 3.77 4.33 -10.44
CA LEU A 14 4.93 3.70 -9.80
C LEU A 14 6.01 4.72 -9.46
N GLY A 15 6.29 5.65 -10.38
CA GLY A 15 7.24 6.74 -10.15
C GLY A 15 6.80 7.65 -9.00
N LEU A 16 5.51 8.01 -8.93
CA LEU A 16 4.95 8.80 -7.83
C LEU A 16 5.04 8.07 -6.49
N VAL A 17 4.68 6.78 -6.45
CA VAL A 17 4.81 5.96 -5.24
C VAL A 17 6.26 5.91 -4.78
N TRP A 18 7.18 5.67 -5.69
CA TRP A 18 8.61 5.60 -5.36
C TRP A 18 9.17 6.94 -4.88
N LEU A 19 8.81 8.03 -5.56
CA LEU A 19 9.21 9.38 -5.18
C LEU A 19 8.69 9.75 -3.78
N THR A 20 7.45 9.38 -3.48
CA THR A 20 6.84 9.63 -2.17
C THR A 20 7.54 8.83 -1.05
N GLN A 21 8.00 7.63 -1.34
CA GLN A 21 8.78 6.83 -0.38
C GLN A 21 10.16 7.42 -0.09
N LEU A 22 10.79 8.06 -1.09
CA LEU A 22 12.11 8.67 -0.95
C LEU A 22 12.07 10.02 -0.23
N ILE A 23 10.96 10.75 -0.33
CA ILE A 23 10.84 12.12 0.21
C ILE A 23 9.81 12.13 1.35
N PRO A 24 10.26 12.09 2.64
CA PRO A 24 9.35 12.05 3.79
C PRO A 24 8.37 13.23 3.86
N ALA A 25 8.72 14.39 3.30
CA ALA A 25 7.82 15.54 3.23
C ALA A 25 6.60 15.26 2.34
N LEU A 26 6.80 14.59 1.18
CA LEU A 26 5.71 14.17 0.30
C LEU A 26 4.83 13.11 0.95
N ALA A 27 5.44 12.15 1.65
CA ALA A 27 4.70 11.13 2.39
C ALA A 27 3.85 11.75 3.51
N THR A 28 4.39 12.73 4.22
CA THR A 28 3.66 13.48 5.26
C THR A 28 2.49 14.26 4.66
N PHE A 29 2.72 15.00 3.58
CA PHE A 29 1.67 15.72 2.85
C PHE A 29 0.57 14.75 2.39
N TYR A 30 0.95 13.63 1.77
CA TYR A 30 0.00 12.61 1.32
C TYR A 30 -0.84 12.08 2.48
N SER A 31 -0.22 11.69 3.59
CA SER A 31 -0.90 11.08 4.73
C SER A 31 -1.83 12.05 5.47
N GLN A 32 -1.54 13.35 5.45
CA GLN A 32 -2.36 14.36 6.12
C GLN A 32 -3.47 14.93 5.23
N THR A 33 -3.29 14.95 3.91
CA THR A 33 -4.21 15.63 2.99
C THR A 33 -4.99 14.63 2.13
N VAL A 34 -4.30 13.71 1.48
CA VAL A 34 -4.90 12.80 0.48
C VAL A 34 -5.46 11.54 1.12
N TYR A 35 -4.68 10.93 2.02
CA TYR A 35 -5.07 9.68 2.66
C TYR A 35 -6.38 9.74 3.47
N PRO A 36 -6.71 10.81 4.22
CA PRO A 36 -7.98 10.90 4.94
C PRO A 36 -9.20 10.77 4.01
N CYS A 37 -9.14 11.35 2.80
CA CYS A 37 -10.20 11.21 1.80
C CYS A 37 -10.34 9.74 1.34
N PHE A 38 -9.21 9.09 1.03
CA PHE A 38 -9.21 7.67 0.67
C PHE A 38 -9.72 6.79 1.81
N SER A 39 -9.25 7.02 3.02
CA SER A 39 -9.66 6.28 4.21
C SER A 39 -11.16 6.42 4.47
N TYR A 40 -11.69 7.63 4.37
CA TYR A 40 -13.12 7.88 4.54
C TYR A 40 -13.97 7.13 3.50
N ILE A 41 -13.60 7.19 2.22
CA ILE A 41 -14.31 6.49 1.14
C ILE A 41 -14.23 4.97 1.35
N LEU A 42 -13.03 4.44 1.59
CA LEU A 42 -12.82 3.00 1.76
C LEU A 42 -13.53 2.45 3.00
N SER A 43 -13.47 3.17 4.13
CA SER A 43 -14.14 2.73 5.35
C SER A 43 -15.65 2.84 5.23
N SER A 44 -16.18 3.90 4.59
CA SER A 44 -17.62 4.03 4.33
C SER A 44 -18.14 2.87 3.48
N PHE A 45 -17.39 2.50 2.45
CA PHE A 45 -17.73 1.36 1.61
C PHE A 45 -17.59 0.03 2.37
N SER A 46 -16.51 -0.14 3.14
CA SER A 46 -16.27 -1.37 3.91
C SER A 46 -17.30 -1.61 5.00
N ASN A 47 -17.83 -0.54 5.61
CA ASN A 47 -18.87 -0.63 6.65
C ASN A 47 -20.24 -1.15 6.14
N LEU A 48 -20.43 -1.21 4.82
CA LEU A 48 -21.64 -1.80 4.24
C LEU A 48 -21.64 -3.33 4.29
N PHE A 49 -20.50 -3.94 4.59
CA PHE A 49 -20.32 -5.39 4.55
C PHE A 49 -19.95 -5.95 5.93
N PRO A 50 -20.45 -7.12 6.33
CA PRO A 50 -20.17 -7.76 7.62
C PRO A 50 -18.81 -8.48 7.66
N PHE A 51 -17.97 -8.33 6.62
CA PHE A 51 -16.66 -8.95 6.49
C PHE A 51 -15.61 -7.97 5.98
N ALA A 52 -14.34 -8.27 6.21
CA ALA A 52 -13.23 -7.45 5.77
C ALA A 52 -13.06 -7.52 4.24
N ILE A 53 -13.44 -6.43 3.54
CA ILE A 53 -13.30 -6.34 2.07
C ILE A 53 -11.85 -6.49 1.62
N GLY A 54 -10.89 -6.01 2.44
CA GLY A 54 -9.46 -6.17 2.17
C GLY A 54 -9.05 -7.64 2.06
N ASP A 55 -9.54 -8.48 2.97
CA ASP A 55 -9.24 -9.93 2.96
C ASP A 55 -9.84 -10.62 1.74
N LEU A 56 -11.08 -10.23 1.38
CA LEU A 56 -11.70 -10.71 0.14
C LEU A 56 -10.91 -10.32 -1.10
N PHE A 57 -10.44 -9.07 -1.16
CA PHE A 57 -9.59 -8.60 -2.26
C PHE A 57 -8.29 -9.40 -2.36
N ILE A 58 -7.61 -9.65 -1.25
CA ILE A 58 -6.38 -10.45 -1.20
C ILE A 58 -6.67 -11.89 -1.68
N PHE A 59 -7.72 -12.52 -1.15
CA PHE A 59 -8.10 -13.87 -1.53
C PHE A 59 -8.39 -13.98 -3.04
N LEU A 60 -9.20 -13.08 -3.59
CA LEU A 60 -9.53 -13.04 -5.01
C LEU A 60 -8.31 -12.74 -5.88
N SER A 61 -7.38 -11.92 -5.41
CA SER A 61 -6.12 -11.62 -6.10
C SER A 61 -5.23 -12.85 -6.19
N ILE A 62 -5.06 -13.58 -5.10
CA ILE A 62 -4.28 -14.82 -5.08
C ILE A 62 -4.94 -15.88 -5.99
N ALA A 63 -6.24 -16.06 -5.84
CA ALA A 63 -6.99 -16.99 -6.69
C ALA A 63 -6.86 -16.63 -8.18
N GLY A 64 -6.94 -15.34 -8.52
CA GLY A 64 -6.79 -14.85 -9.89
C GLY A 64 -5.42 -15.15 -10.49
N ILE A 65 -4.35 -14.90 -9.72
CA ILE A 65 -2.97 -15.17 -10.14
C ILE A 65 -2.72 -16.67 -10.40
N ILE A 66 -3.43 -17.54 -9.67
CA ILE A 66 -3.30 -19.00 -9.85
C ILE A 66 -4.21 -19.50 -10.98
N ILE A 67 -5.47 -19.07 -10.98
CA ILE A 67 -6.49 -19.59 -11.93
C ILE A 67 -6.26 -19.06 -13.36
N TYR A 68 -5.87 -17.77 -13.47
CA TYR A 68 -5.72 -17.16 -14.79
C TYR A 68 -4.66 -17.83 -15.67
N PRO A 69 -3.42 -18.13 -15.20
CA PRO A 69 -2.42 -18.87 -15.98
C PRO A 69 -2.91 -20.23 -16.45
N ILE A 70 -3.54 -20.98 -15.55
CA ILE A 70 -4.08 -22.31 -15.85
C ILE A 70 -5.15 -22.20 -16.96
N TYR A 71 -6.13 -21.32 -16.78
CA TYR A 71 -7.18 -21.08 -17.78
C TYR A 71 -6.61 -20.59 -19.13
N ALA A 72 -5.71 -19.59 -19.09
CA ALA A 72 -5.11 -19.01 -20.29
C ALA A 72 -4.26 -20.04 -21.06
N ARG A 73 -3.58 -20.94 -20.35
CA ARG A 73 -2.77 -21.99 -20.96
C ARG A 73 -3.63 -23.10 -21.54
N LEU A 74 -4.58 -23.62 -20.76
CA LEU A 74 -5.37 -24.79 -21.14
C LEU A 74 -6.45 -24.46 -22.17
N ARG A 75 -7.20 -23.38 -21.96
CA ARG A 75 -8.34 -23.02 -22.82
C ARG A 75 -7.96 -22.11 -23.97
N LYS A 76 -7.13 -21.10 -23.74
CA LYS A 76 -6.75 -20.10 -24.77
C LYS A 76 -5.43 -20.41 -25.47
N LYS A 77 -4.70 -21.46 -25.06
CA LYS A 77 -3.38 -21.83 -25.59
C LYS A 77 -2.40 -20.64 -25.65
N THR A 78 -2.52 -19.70 -24.72
CA THR A 78 -1.70 -18.49 -24.65
C THR A 78 -0.25 -18.87 -24.31
N PRO A 79 0.77 -18.31 -24.97
CA PRO A 79 2.17 -18.58 -24.63
C PRO A 79 2.52 -18.05 -23.23
N TRP A 80 3.34 -18.77 -22.50
CA TRP A 80 3.75 -18.44 -21.12
C TRP A 80 4.27 -17.02 -20.97
N LYS A 81 5.04 -16.52 -21.93
CA LYS A 81 5.55 -15.14 -21.92
C LYS A 81 4.43 -14.10 -21.78
N LYS A 82 3.32 -14.27 -22.50
CA LYS A 82 2.18 -13.35 -22.43
C LYS A 82 1.41 -13.49 -21.11
N ILE A 83 1.35 -14.69 -20.57
CA ILE A 83 0.71 -14.96 -19.27
C ILE A 83 1.50 -14.24 -18.18
N LEU A 84 2.81 -14.50 -18.07
CA LEU A 84 3.69 -13.89 -17.07
C LEU A 84 3.71 -12.35 -17.15
N LEU A 85 3.69 -11.78 -18.36
CA LEU A 85 3.62 -10.33 -18.53
C LEU A 85 2.30 -9.75 -18.00
N ARG A 86 1.18 -10.46 -18.17
CA ARG A 86 -0.12 -10.01 -17.63
C ARG A 86 -0.21 -10.15 -16.12
N ASP A 87 0.28 -11.26 -15.59
CA ASP A 87 0.32 -11.45 -14.13
C ASP A 87 1.27 -10.45 -13.46
N GLY A 88 2.42 -10.20 -14.06
CA GLY A 88 3.36 -9.17 -13.60
C GLY A 88 2.74 -7.77 -13.63
N GLU A 89 2.04 -7.43 -14.72
CA GLU A 89 1.31 -6.16 -14.80
C GLU A 89 0.21 -6.05 -13.73
N TYR A 90 -0.55 -7.12 -13.51
CA TYR A 90 -1.55 -7.16 -12.46
C TYR A 90 -0.95 -6.94 -11.07
N LEU A 91 0.17 -7.61 -10.77
CA LEU A 91 0.89 -7.42 -9.51
C LEU A 91 1.39 -5.98 -9.31
N LEU A 92 1.86 -5.33 -10.39
CA LEU A 92 2.25 -3.91 -10.32
C LEU A 92 1.05 -3.00 -10.02
N TRP A 93 -0.13 -3.29 -10.57
CA TRP A 93 -1.35 -2.56 -10.24
C TRP A 93 -1.77 -2.79 -8.77
N VAL A 94 -1.70 -4.01 -8.27
CA VAL A 94 -1.95 -4.34 -6.85
C VAL A 94 -0.96 -3.61 -5.95
N TYR A 95 0.33 -3.56 -6.33
CA TYR A 95 1.36 -2.82 -5.61
C TYR A 95 1.04 -1.32 -5.52
N VAL A 96 0.73 -0.68 -6.66
CA VAL A 96 0.34 0.74 -6.69
C VAL A 96 -0.88 0.98 -5.82
N TRP A 97 -1.91 0.16 -5.95
CA TRP A 97 -3.11 0.25 -5.14
C TRP A 97 -2.82 0.15 -3.65
N PHE A 98 -2.03 -0.85 -3.24
CA PHE A 98 -1.65 -1.04 -1.84
C PHE A 98 -0.93 0.18 -1.28
N TYR A 99 0.02 0.74 -2.02
CA TYR A 99 0.76 1.91 -1.56
C TYR A 99 -0.11 3.16 -1.49
N LEU A 100 -0.97 3.40 -2.49
CA LEU A 100 -1.91 4.51 -2.47
C LEU A 100 -2.98 4.35 -1.38
N ALA A 101 -3.50 3.14 -1.16
CA ALA A 101 -4.53 2.92 -0.17
C ALA A 101 -3.99 2.96 1.27
N TRP A 102 -2.73 2.59 1.51
CA TRP A 102 -2.22 2.42 2.86
C TRP A 102 -0.69 2.55 3.00
N GLY A 103 0.09 1.96 2.11
CA GLY A 103 1.54 1.79 2.27
C GLY A 103 2.33 3.09 2.41
N LEU A 104 1.92 4.18 1.75
CA LEU A 104 2.59 5.47 1.81
C LEU A 104 2.58 6.10 3.22
N ASN A 105 1.63 5.72 4.09
CA ASN A 105 1.60 6.20 5.46
C ASN A 105 2.81 5.75 6.29
N TYR A 106 3.48 4.67 5.92
CA TYR A 106 4.69 4.21 6.60
C TYR A 106 5.92 5.06 6.28
N SER A 107 5.90 5.81 5.18
CA SER A 107 7.02 6.66 4.75
C SER A 107 6.96 8.07 5.32
N GLN A 108 5.91 8.42 6.09
CA GLN A 108 5.81 9.73 6.74
C GLN A 108 6.80 9.85 7.92
N LYS A 109 7.08 11.09 8.31
CA LYS A 109 7.87 11.36 9.53
C LYS A 109 7.22 10.68 10.74
N ASN A 110 8.02 10.03 11.57
CA ASN A 110 7.56 9.41 12.80
C ASN A 110 7.06 10.47 13.81
N PHE A 111 6.42 10.04 14.90
CA PHE A 111 5.88 10.91 15.93
C PHE A 111 6.96 11.86 16.48
N TYR A 112 8.12 11.35 16.86
CA TYR A 112 9.22 12.14 17.44
C TYR A 112 9.77 13.18 16.47
N GLN A 113 9.85 12.86 15.18
CA GLN A 113 10.31 13.79 14.14
C GLN A 113 9.28 14.89 13.83
N ARG A 114 7.98 14.65 14.12
CA ARG A 114 6.92 15.65 13.88
C ARG A 114 6.73 16.58 15.07
N THR A 115 6.89 16.07 16.30
CA THR A 115 6.66 16.81 17.55
C THR A 115 7.93 17.45 18.11
N GLU A 116 9.08 17.16 17.46
CA GLU A 116 10.41 17.61 17.93
C GLU A 116 10.74 17.15 19.37
N ILE A 117 10.01 16.16 19.88
CA ILE A 117 10.28 15.56 21.18
C ILE A 117 11.49 14.64 21.03
N PRO A 118 12.53 14.78 21.89
CA PRO A 118 13.69 13.92 21.82
C PRO A 118 13.31 12.47 22.08
N TYR A 119 13.76 11.57 21.21
CA TYR A 119 13.59 10.15 21.43
C TYR A 119 14.45 9.68 22.59
N THR A 120 13.82 9.16 23.62
CA THR A 120 14.51 8.52 24.73
C THR A 120 14.44 7.01 24.56
N ALA A 121 15.61 6.37 24.42
CA ALA A 121 15.66 4.92 24.29
C ALA A 121 15.08 4.24 25.53
N TYR A 122 14.33 3.16 25.35
CA TYR A 122 13.84 2.35 26.44
C TYR A 122 15.04 1.64 27.11
N THR A 123 15.42 2.12 28.29
CA THR A 123 16.38 1.46 29.18
C THR A 123 15.71 1.23 30.55
N PRO A 124 16.13 0.23 31.33
CA PRO A 124 15.60 0.01 32.68
C PRO A 124 15.73 1.25 33.59
N GLU A 125 16.81 2.00 33.40
CA GLU A 125 17.07 3.23 34.16
C GLU A 125 16.09 4.35 33.80
N ASN A 126 15.84 4.58 32.51
CA ASN A 126 14.87 5.57 32.04
C ASN A 126 13.44 5.19 32.44
N PHE A 127 13.13 3.90 32.43
CA PHE A 127 11.85 3.41 32.89
C PHE A 127 11.68 3.64 34.41
N GLN A 128 12.71 3.36 35.19
CA GLN A 128 12.67 3.55 36.64
C GLN A 128 12.56 5.04 37.01
N LYS A 129 13.23 5.92 36.24
CA LYS A 129 13.10 7.36 36.38
C LYS A 129 11.67 7.83 36.08
N PHE A 130 11.08 7.33 34.98
CA PHE A 130 9.68 7.62 34.64
C PHE A 130 8.72 7.19 35.76
N VAL A 131 8.88 5.96 36.27
CA VAL A 131 8.05 5.45 37.39
C VAL A 131 8.15 6.32 38.60
N ASN A 132 9.37 6.76 38.99
CA ASN A 132 9.59 7.60 40.18
C ASN A 132 9.06 9.03 40.00
N GLU A 133 8.90 9.53 38.78
CA GLU A 133 8.33 10.87 38.50
C GLU A 133 6.79 10.87 38.51
N TYR A 134 6.15 9.71 38.24
CA TYR A 134 4.69 9.62 38.04
C TYR A 134 3.93 8.80 39.08
N ILE A 135 4.66 8.22 40.06
CA ILE A 135 4.09 7.51 41.20
C ILE A 135 4.56 8.17 42.51
#